data_6cbcd4b8d076fad463e737a1d11de16b
#
_entry.id   6cbcd4b8d076fad463e737a1d11de16b
#
_cell.length_a   1.000
_cell.length_b   1.000
_cell.length_c   1.000
_cell.angle_alpha   90.00
_cell.angle_beta   90.00
_cell.angle_gamma   90.00
#
_symmetry.space_group_name_H-M   'P 1'
#
loop_
_entity.id
_entity.type
_entity.pdbx_description
1 polymer ?
#
loop_
_entity_poly.entity_id
_entity_poly.type
_entity_poly.pdbx_seq_one_letter_code
_entity_poly.pdbx_strand_id
1 'polypeptide(L)'
;GVAGLVALVGVAEKGYLTLRLTAKADGGHSSMPPRETAVSIVGNAVRKVQGAPLPSRIGGATRAMFETIGPGLPFGMRIVFANLWLFEPVVTRLLAGERTGNAMVRTTTAATMLSGGIKDNVVPTTASAIVNFRLMPGDSVSWVIARVKEIVGDARVTVETVEGQGREASNVSPADSPG
;
A
#
# COMPACT_ATOMS: atom_id res chain seq x y z
N GLY A 1 25.20 14.06 3.25
CA GLY A 1 25.20 12.60 3.37
C GLY A 1 25.88 12.15 4.66
N VAL A 2 25.71 10.89 5.04
CA VAL A 2 26.42 10.28 6.17
C VAL A 2 27.91 10.19 5.80
N ALA A 3 28.79 10.60 6.69
CA ALA A 3 30.24 10.46 6.47
C ALA A 3 30.66 9.00 6.76
N GLY A 4 31.31 8.36 5.79
CA GLY A 4 31.84 7.00 5.91
C GLY A 4 31.09 5.96 5.08
N LEU A 5 31.50 4.69 5.19
CA LEU A 5 30.85 3.54 4.56
C LEU A 5 29.61 3.14 5.35
N VAL A 6 28.49 3.00 4.66
CA VAL A 6 27.23 2.55 5.25
C VAL A 6 26.80 1.25 4.56
N ALA A 7 26.62 0.17 5.33
CA ALA A 7 26.02 -1.06 4.87
C ALA A 7 24.54 -1.09 5.29
N LEU A 8 23.65 -1.39 4.34
CA LEU A 8 22.24 -1.58 4.62
C LEU A 8 21.95 -3.08 4.83
N VAL A 9 21.44 -3.41 6.00
CA VAL A 9 21.03 -4.77 6.35
C VAL A 9 19.52 -4.84 6.47
N GLY A 10 18.89 -5.75 5.72
CA GLY A 10 17.46 -5.99 5.82
C GLY A 10 17.13 -6.81 7.07
N VAL A 11 16.39 -6.23 8.00
CA VAL A 11 15.99 -6.88 9.28
C VAL A 11 14.54 -7.37 9.27
N ALA A 12 13.79 -7.10 8.22
CA ALA A 12 12.42 -7.57 8.03
C ALA A 12 12.05 -7.60 6.54
N GLU A 13 11.14 -8.48 6.18
CA GLU A 13 10.54 -8.54 4.86
C GLU A 13 9.07 -8.10 4.94
N LYS A 14 8.66 -7.24 4.02
CA LYS A 14 7.26 -6.84 3.89
C LYS A 14 6.37 -8.01 3.50
N GLY A 15 5.17 -8.03 4.06
CA GLY A 15 4.13 -8.93 3.62
C GLY A 15 3.66 -8.64 2.20
N TYR A 16 2.88 -9.53 1.66
CA TYR A 16 2.37 -9.47 0.31
C TYR A 16 0.88 -9.84 0.30
N LEU A 17 0.08 -9.04 -0.39
CA LEU A 17 -1.33 -9.32 -0.58
C LEU A 17 -1.77 -8.85 -1.95
N THR A 18 -2.48 -9.71 -2.67
CA THR A 18 -3.15 -9.36 -3.92
C THR A 18 -4.66 -9.48 -3.74
N LEU A 19 -5.37 -8.40 -3.98
CA LEU A 19 -6.83 -8.38 -3.96
C LEU A 19 -7.37 -8.26 -5.38
N ARG A 20 -8.47 -8.98 -5.62
CA ARG A 20 -9.32 -8.82 -6.79
C ARG A 20 -10.55 -8.02 -6.39
N LEU A 21 -10.78 -6.92 -7.07
CA LEU A 21 -12.02 -6.14 -6.99
C LEU A 21 -12.86 -6.53 -8.20
N THR A 22 -14.06 -7.04 -7.98
CA THR A 22 -14.96 -7.46 -9.08
C THR A 22 -16.30 -6.76 -8.94
N ALA A 23 -16.76 -6.14 -10.00
CA ALA A 23 -18.13 -5.61 -10.09
C ALA A 23 -18.94 -6.38 -11.13
N LYS A 24 -20.25 -6.53 -10.83
CA LYS A 24 -21.25 -7.03 -11.76
C LYS A 24 -22.30 -5.95 -11.98
N ALA A 25 -22.74 -5.78 -13.22
CA ALA A 25 -23.78 -4.84 -13.61
C ALA A 25 -24.53 -5.37 -14.85
N ASP A 26 -25.60 -4.70 -15.24
CA ASP A 26 -26.31 -5.03 -16.44
C ASP A 26 -25.44 -4.78 -17.68
N GLY A 27 -25.42 -5.76 -18.57
CA GLY A 27 -24.77 -5.66 -19.86
C GLY A 27 -25.76 -5.17 -20.93
N GLY A 28 -25.24 -4.96 -22.12
CA GLY A 28 -26.08 -4.56 -23.25
C GLY A 28 -25.32 -3.95 -24.43
N HIS A 29 -26.07 -3.31 -25.31
CA HIS A 29 -25.50 -2.59 -26.43
C HIS A 29 -25.07 -1.18 -26.00
N SER A 30 -23.90 -0.73 -26.47
CA SER A 30 -23.32 0.56 -26.07
C SER A 30 -24.15 1.80 -26.47
N SER A 31 -25.10 1.65 -27.38
CA SER A 31 -26.02 2.74 -27.78
C SER A 31 -27.12 3.03 -26.74
N MET A 32 -27.38 2.09 -25.82
CA MET A 32 -28.34 2.23 -24.72
C MET A 32 -27.68 1.80 -23.39
N PRO A 33 -26.67 2.53 -22.92
CA PRO A 33 -25.89 2.10 -21.78
C PRO A 33 -26.69 2.24 -20.48
N PRO A 34 -26.46 1.36 -19.50
CA PRO A 34 -26.95 1.60 -18.14
C PRO A 34 -26.27 2.84 -17.55
N ARG A 35 -26.83 3.37 -16.47
CA ARG A 35 -26.29 4.57 -15.78
C ARG A 35 -24.86 4.37 -15.32
N GLU A 36 -24.52 3.17 -14.86
CA GLU A 36 -23.18 2.74 -14.48
C GLU A 36 -22.92 1.35 -15.02
N THR A 37 -21.79 1.17 -15.66
CA THR A 37 -21.33 -0.13 -16.18
C THR A 37 -20.45 -0.84 -15.16
N ALA A 38 -20.25 -2.15 -15.27
CA ALA A 38 -19.30 -2.87 -14.42
C ALA A 38 -17.87 -2.24 -14.48
N VAL A 39 -17.48 -1.75 -15.66
CA VAL A 39 -16.18 -1.07 -15.86
C VAL A 39 -16.10 0.24 -15.07
N SER A 40 -17.15 1.07 -15.11
CA SER A 40 -17.16 2.34 -14.37
C SER A 40 -17.18 2.13 -12.86
N ILE A 41 -17.90 1.11 -12.37
CA ILE A 41 -17.96 0.75 -10.96
C ILE A 41 -16.58 0.30 -10.45
N VAL A 42 -15.91 -0.62 -11.16
CA VAL A 42 -14.55 -1.08 -10.81
C VAL A 42 -13.53 0.05 -10.91
N GLY A 43 -13.61 0.87 -11.97
CA GLY A 43 -12.74 2.04 -12.13
C GLY A 43 -12.85 3.02 -10.96
N ASN A 44 -14.06 3.27 -10.47
CA ASN A 44 -14.29 4.10 -9.30
C ASN A 44 -13.73 3.46 -8.01
N ALA A 45 -13.90 2.14 -7.84
CA ALA A 45 -13.30 1.41 -6.71
C ALA A 45 -11.77 1.52 -6.70
N VAL A 46 -11.12 1.31 -7.85
CA VAL A 46 -9.66 1.48 -8.00
C VAL A 46 -9.24 2.91 -7.65
N ARG A 47 -9.94 3.92 -8.19
CA ARG A 47 -9.66 5.33 -7.88
C ARG A 47 -9.73 5.62 -6.38
N LYS A 48 -10.78 5.11 -5.69
CA LYS A 48 -10.92 5.27 -4.25
C LYS A 48 -9.77 4.62 -3.49
N VAL A 49 -9.43 3.37 -3.79
CA VAL A 49 -8.38 2.61 -3.11
C VAL A 49 -7.00 3.25 -3.31
N GLN A 50 -6.67 3.71 -4.52
CA GLN A 50 -5.40 4.40 -4.77
C GLN A 50 -5.37 5.83 -4.21
N GLY A 51 -6.51 6.52 -4.17
CA GLY A 51 -6.64 7.87 -3.63
C GLY A 51 -6.70 7.94 -2.11
N ALA A 52 -6.85 6.80 -1.42
CA ALA A 52 -6.87 6.70 0.04
C ALA A 52 -5.67 5.88 0.55
N PRO A 53 -4.46 6.46 0.58
CA PRO A 53 -3.28 5.76 1.05
C PRO A 53 -3.45 5.28 2.50
N LEU A 54 -2.98 4.07 2.78
CA LEU A 54 -3.03 3.50 4.12
C LEU A 54 -2.17 4.33 5.10
N PRO A 55 -2.46 4.29 6.41
CA PRO A 55 -1.75 5.08 7.41
C PRO A 55 -0.23 4.90 7.34
N SER A 56 0.50 5.98 7.56
CA SER A 56 1.96 5.96 7.62
C SER A 56 2.45 6.10 9.06
N ARG A 57 3.56 5.40 9.38
CA ARG A 57 4.23 5.44 10.68
C ARG A 57 5.70 5.08 10.53
N ILE A 58 6.52 5.50 11.47
CA ILE A 58 7.91 5.04 11.56
C ILE A 58 7.90 3.73 12.37
N GLY A 59 8.02 2.59 11.67
CA GLY A 59 8.10 1.27 12.31
C GLY A 59 9.46 1.01 12.94
N GLY A 60 9.56 -0.09 13.73
CA GLY A 60 10.76 -0.43 14.50
C GLY A 60 12.05 -0.48 13.66
N ALA A 61 12.04 -1.17 12.51
CA ALA A 61 13.21 -1.23 11.63
C ALA A 61 13.64 0.14 11.09
N THR A 62 12.68 0.97 10.66
CA THR A 62 12.95 2.33 10.18
C THR A 62 13.46 3.24 11.32
N ARG A 63 12.91 3.09 12.52
CA ARG A 63 13.35 3.81 13.70
C ARG A 63 14.79 3.44 14.06
N ALA A 64 15.12 2.14 14.16
CA ALA A 64 16.47 1.66 14.45
C ALA A 64 17.49 2.14 13.40
N MET A 65 17.10 2.17 12.13
CA MET A 65 17.92 2.74 11.07
C MET A 65 18.22 4.24 11.36
N PHE A 66 17.22 5.04 11.67
CA PHE A 66 17.42 6.47 11.96
C PHE A 66 18.26 6.71 13.21
N GLU A 67 18.10 5.90 14.25
CA GLU A 67 18.91 5.96 15.46
C GLU A 67 20.39 5.63 15.16
N THR A 68 20.63 4.66 14.28
CA THR A 68 21.99 4.25 13.88
C THR A 68 22.68 5.30 13.02
N ILE A 69 22.01 5.85 12.01
CA ILE A 69 22.64 6.81 11.08
C ILE A 69 22.59 8.24 11.59
N GLY A 70 21.67 8.55 12.50
CA GLY A 70 21.40 9.88 13.02
C GLY A 70 22.67 10.63 13.49
N PRO A 71 23.56 10.03 14.29
CA PRO A 71 24.78 10.69 14.76
C PRO A 71 25.73 11.16 13.63
N GLY A 72 25.71 10.49 12.46
CA GLY A 72 26.52 10.84 11.30
C GLY A 72 25.91 11.90 10.36
N LEU A 73 24.72 12.42 10.69
CA LEU A 73 24.03 13.39 9.85
C LEU A 73 24.42 14.84 10.18
N PRO A 74 24.14 15.81 9.27
CA PRO A 74 24.31 17.24 9.55
C PRO A 74 23.53 17.67 10.80
N PHE A 75 24.05 18.68 11.52
CA PHE A 75 23.55 19.09 12.85
C PHE A 75 22.02 19.25 12.93
N GLY A 76 21.40 19.95 11.96
CA GLY A 76 19.93 20.13 11.97
C GLY A 76 19.15 18.81 11.88
N MET A 77 19.61 17.85 11.05
CA MET A 77 19.00 16.52 10.94
C MET A 77 19.24 15.68 12.19
N ARG A 78 20.40 15.82 12.84
CA ARG A 78 20.68 15.14 14.12
C ARG A 78 19.66 15.53 15.19
N ILE A 79 19.32 16.83 15.29
CA ILE A 79 18.28 17.31 16.23
C ILE A 79 16.94 16.64 15.93
N VAL A 80 16.54 16.58 14.66
CA VAL A 80 15.28 15.99 14.24
C VAL A 80 15.23 14.49 14.60
N PHE A 81 16.27 13.72 14.24
CA PHE A 81 16.28 12.28 14.48
C PHE A 81 16.51 11.91 15.94
N ALA A 82 17.22 12.72 16.71
CA ALA A 82 17.33 12.54 18.16
C ALA A 82 16.01 12.82 18.91
N ASN A 83 15.10 13.56 18.29
CA ASN A 83 13.80 13.93 18.87
C ASN A 83 12.64 13.42 17.98
N LEU A 84 12.73 12.20 17.48
CA LEU A 84 11.66 11.60 16.64
C LEU A 84 10.31 11.59 17.36
N TRP A 85 10.27 11.46 18.69
CA TRP A 85 9.02 11.54 19.44
C TRP A 85 8.25 12.84 19.21
N LEU A 86 8.94 13.95 18.90
CA LEU A 86 8.35 15.26 18.58
C LEU A 86 8.16 15.45 17.06
N PHE A 87 9.15 15.03 16.27
CA PHE A 87 9.21 15.29 14.82
C PHE A 87 8.63 14.17 13.95
N GLU A 88 8.22 13.03 14.53
CA GLU A 88 7.72 11.88 13.77
C GLU A 88 6.61 12.24 12.76
N PRO A 89 5.59 13.06 13.07
CA PRO A 89 4.58 13.42 12.09
C PRO A 89 5.15 14.15 10.86
N VAL A 90 6.11 15.03 11.08
CA VAL A 90 6.75 15.81 10.00
C VAL A 90 7.65 14.91 9.16
N VAL A 91 8.50 14.11 9.80
CA VAL A 91 9.41 13.17 9.12
C VAL A 91 8.60 12.14 8.32
N THR A 92 7.56 11.57 8.91
CA THR A 92 6.68 10.61 8.24
C THR A 92 6.00 11.23 7.03
N ARG A 93 5.51 12.47 7.14
CA ARG A 93 4.88 13.18 6.02
C ARG A 93 5.87 13.44 4.87
N LEU A 94 7.08 13.86 5.18
CA LEU A 94 8.14 14.09 4.18
C LEU A 94 8.52 12.77 3.48
N LEU A 95 8.75 11.70 4.24
CA LEU A 95 9.05 10.38 3.69
C LEU A 95 7.90 9.86 2.83
N ALA A 96 6.66 10.04 3.27
CA ALA A 96 5.48 9.61 2.53
C ALA A 96 5.30 10.34 1.18
N GLY A 97 5.92 11.49 0.99
CA GLY A 97 5.94 12.24 -0.28
C GLY A 97 6.88 11.65 -1.33
N GLU A 98 7.87 10.87 -0.94
CA GLU A 98 8.88 10.28 -1.81
C GLU A 98 8.63 8.77 -2.01
N ARG A 99 8.89 8.23 -3.20
CA ARG A 99 8.58 6.82 -3.53
C ARG A 99 9.24 5.84 -2.56
N THR A 100 10.53 5.98 -2.33
CA THR A 100 11.29 5.10 -1.43
C THR A 100 10.88 5.32 0.02
N GLY A 101 10.78 6.56 0.46
CA GLY A 101 10.33 6.92 1.80
C GLY A 101 8.92 6.43 2.08
N ASN A 102 7.99 6.59 1.13
CA ASN A 102 6.63 6.08 1.24
C ASN A 102 6.59 4.56 1.48
N ALA A 103 7.43 3.81 0.76
CA ALA A 103 7.56 2.38 0.97
C ALA A 103 8.15 2.00 2.33
N MET A 104 8.91 2.87 2.98
CA MET A 104 9.48 2.63 4.31
C MET A 104 8.51 2.89 5.45
N VAL A 105 7.50 3.75 5.25
CA VAL A 105 6.64 4.24 6.34
C VAL A 105 5.19 3.76 6.26
N ARG A 106 4.80 3.01 5.22
CA ARG A 106 3.43 2.48 5.11
C ARG A 106 3.32 1.18 4.31
N THR A 107 2.19 0.52 4.48
CA THR A 107 1.72 -0.49 3.53
C THR A 107 1.37 0.20 2.22
N THR A 108 2.04 -0.19 1.13
CA THR A 108 1.85 0.42 -0.18
C THR A 108 0.77 -0.29 -0.99
N THR A 109 0.10 0.47 -1.85
CA THR A 109 -1.01 0.03 -2.70
C THR A 109 -0.70 0.32 -4.16
N ALA A 110 -0.88 -0.67 -5.04
CA ALA A 110 -0.72 -0.51 -6.47
C ALA A 110 -1.79 -1.29 -7.25
N ALA A 111 -2.63 -0.62 -8.01
CA ALA A 111 -3.47 -1.29 -9.00
C ALA A 111 -2.58 -1.68 -10.19
N THR A 112 -2.58 -2.96 -10.53
CA THR A 112 -1.64 -3.52 -11.51
C THR A 112 -2.33 -4.07 -12.76
N MET A 113 -3.61 -4.45 -12.65
CA MET A 113 -4.38 -4.97 -13.78
C MET A 113 -5.82 -4.45 -13.74
N LEU A 114 -6.39 -4.22 -14.90
CA LEU A 114 -7.80 -3.90 -15.10
C LEU A 114 -8.32 -4.72 -16.27
N SER A 115 -9.47 -5.38 -16.11
CA SER A 115 -10.09 -6.21 -17.12
C SER A 115 -11.59 -5.98 -17.14
N GLY A 116 -12.16 -5.89 -18.36
CA GLY A 116 -13.61 -5.75 -18.55
C GLY A 116 -13.93 -5.53 -20.02
N GLY A 117 -14.96 -6.25 -20.49
CA GLY A 117 -15.37 -6.22 -21.89
C GLY A 117 -14.50 -7.05 -22.82
N ILE A 118 -15.08 -7.43 -23.94
CA ILE A 118 -14.43 -8.21 -25.00
C ILE A 118 -14.63 -7.56 -26.37
N LYS A 119 -15.47 -6.53 -26.44
CA LYS A 119 -15.83 -5.84 -27.69
C LYS A 119 -16.19 -4.38 -27.37
N ASP A 120 -15.81 -3.48 -28.24
CA ASP A 120 -15.93 -2.02 -28.08
C ASP A 120 -17.38 -1.51 -27.99
N ASN A 121 -18.31 -2.21 -28.65
CA ASN A 121 -19.73 -1.82 -28.68
C ASN A 121 -20.63 -2.68 -27.77
N VAL A 122 -20.07 -3.46 -26.84
CA VAL A 122 -20.79 -4.30 -25.88
C VAL A 122 -20.47 -3.88 -24.46
N VAL A 123 -21.49 -3.51 -23.69
CA VAL A 123 -21.34 -3.23 -22.26
C VAL A 123 -21.16 -4.55 -21.50
N PRO A 124 -20.04 -4.77 -20.81
CA PRO A 124 -19.80 -6.02 -20.12
C PRO A 124 -20.63 -6.14 -18.83
N THR A 125 -21.03 -7.35 -18.52
CA THR A 125 -21.73 -7.67 -17.25
C THR A 125 -20.79 -7.78 -16.06
N THR A 126 -19.49 -7.93 -16.31
CA THR A 126 -18.47 -8.09 -15.26
C THR A 126 -17.21 -7.34 -15.64
N ALA A 127 -16.61 -6.68 -14.65
CA ALA A 127 -15.26 -6.12 -14.74
C ALA A 127 -14.50 -6.40 -13.46
N SER A 128 -13.18 -6.45 -13.54
CA SER A 128 -12.33 -6.70 -12.40
C SER A 128 -11.03 -5.91 -12.44
N ALA A 129 -10.46 -5.65 -11.28
CA ALA A 129 -9.13 -5.08 -11.12
C ALA A 129 -8.32 -5.90 -10.13
N ILE A 130 -7.01 -5.94 -10.34
CA ILE A 130 -6.05 -6.50 -9.40
C ILE A 130 -5.32 -5.35 -8.72
N VAL A 131 -5.32 -5.40 -7.39
CA VAL A 131 -4.62 -4.43 -6.53
C VAL A 131 -3.64 -5.17 -5.64
N ASN A 132 -2.38 -4.80 -5.75
CA ASN A 132 -1.29 -5.38 -4.99
C ASN A 132 -0.93 -4.51 -3.78
N PHE A 133 -0.63 -5.16 -2.67
CA PHE A 133 -0.20 -4.51 -1.43
C PHE A 133 1.12 -5.10 -0.96
N ARG A 134 2.02 -4.23 -0.46
CA ARG A 134 3.21 -4.63 0.29
C ARG A 134 3.02 -4.21 1.72
N LEU A 135 2.73 -5.18 2.58
CA LEU A 135 2.36 -4.96 3.98
C LEU A 135 3.58 -4.56 4.80
N MET A 136 3.43 -3.48 5.55
CA MET A 136 4.43 -3.08 6.54
C MET A 136 4.36 -4.02 7.76
N PRO A 137 5.49 -4.40 8.38
CA PRO A 137 5.47 -5.13 9.64
C PRO A 137 4.52 -4.49 10.67
N GLY A 138 3.64 -5.31 11.24
CA GLY A 138 2.57 -4.89 12.13
C GLY A 138 1.21 -4.59 11.47
N ASP A 139 1.13 -4.56 10.14
CA ASP A 139 -0.16 -4.57 9.43
C ASP A 139 -0.52 -6.00 9.05
N SER A 140 -1.72 -6.45 9.40
CA SER A 140 -2.19 -7.80 9.03
C SER A 140 -2.93 -7.81 7.70
N VAL A 141 -2.91 -8.96 7.02
CA VAL A 141 -3.69 -9.21 5.79
C VAL A 141 -5.17 -8.92 6.04
N SER A 142 -5.72 -9.39 7.15
CA SER A 142 -7.13 -9.19 7.51
C SER A 142 -7.48 -7.71 7.69
N TRP A 143 -6.61 -6.93 8.33
CA TRP A 143 -6.81 -5.50 8.49
C TRP A 143 -6.80 -4.77 7.15
N VAL A 144 -5.86 -5.09 6.24
CA VAL A 144 -5.81 -4.48 4.91
C VAL A 144 -7.09 -4.77 4.11
N ILE A 145 -7.56 -6.03 4.14
CA ILE A 145 -8.81 -6.42 3.47
C ILE A 145 -10.00 -5.62 4.01
N ALA A 146 -10.15 -5.53 5.34
CA ALA A 146 -11.22 -4.78 5.97
C ALA A 146 -11.17 -3.29 5.57
N ARG A 147 -9.98 -2.71 5.59
CA ARG A 147 -9.77 -1.31 5.21
C ARG A 147 -10.09 -1.04 3.73
N VAL A 148 -9.72 -1.95 2.83
CA VAL A 148 -10.05 -1.84 1.41
C VAL A 148 -11.56 -1.93 1.18
N LYS A 149 -12.26 -2.84 1.86
CA LYS A 149 -13.73 -2.93 1.79
C LYS A 149 -14.40 -1.63 2.24
N GLU A 150 -13.93 -1.05 3.33
CA GLU A 150 -14.41 0.24 3.84
C GLU A 150 -14.19 1.38 2.83
N ILE A 151 -12.98 1.49 2.26
CA ILE A 151 -12.63 2.52 1.27
C ILE A 151 -13.48 2.37 0.01
N VAL A 152 -13.68 1.16 -0.49
CA VAL A 152 -14.53 0.88 -1.66
C VAL A 152 -15.96 1.35 -1.38
N GLY A 153 -16.54 0.96 -0.24
CA GLY A 153 -17.86 1.40 0.22
C GLY A 153 -18.98 1.22 -0.81
N ASP A 154 -18.91 0.17 -1.63
CA ASP A 154 -19.91 -0.15 -2.66
C ASP A 154 -20.22 -1.63 -2.64
N ALA A 155 -21.45 -1.99 -2.27
CA ALA A 155 -21.91 -3.38 -2.13
C ALA A 155 -21.89 -4.18 -3.46
N ARG A 156 -21.82 -3.49 -4.59
CA ARG A 156 -21.74 -4.12 -5.93
C ARG A 156 -20.32 -4.61 -6.24
N VAL A 157 -19.32 -4.23 -5.43
CA VAL A 157 -17.93 -4.61 -5.60
C VAL A 157 -17.56 -5.68 -4.58
N THR A 158 -17.28 -6.88 -5.04
CA THR A 158 -16.65 -7.92 -4.23
C THR A 158 -15.14 -7.65 -4.11
N VAL A 159 -14.61 -7.85 -2.89
CA VAL A 159 -13.18 -7.73 -2.58
C VAL A 159 -12.71 -9.07 -2.06
N GLU A 160 -11.88 -9.76 -2.84
CA GLU A 160 -11.41 -11.11 -2.56
C GLU A 160 -9.90 -11.21 -2.67
N THR A 161 -9.29 -12.06 -1.84
CA THR A 161 -7.87 -12.39 -1.99
C THR A 161 -7.68 -13.31 -3.19
N VAL A 162 -6.69 -13.03 -4.03
CA VAL A 162 -6.30 -13.96 -5.07
C VAL A 162 -5.63 -15.16 -4.38
N GLU A 163 -6.04 -16.39 -4.75
CA GLU A 163 -5.59 -17.62 -4.13
C GLU A 163 -4.05 -17.71 -4.06
N GLY A 164 -3.52 -18.09 -2.90
CA GLY A 164 -2.08 -18.15 -2.64
C GLY A 164 -1.35 -16.80 -2.57
N GLN A 165 -2.08 -15.67 -2.68
CA GLN A 165 -1.51 -14.33 -2.80
C GLN A 165 -1.72 -13.48 -1.52
N GLY A 166 -1.56 -14.11 -0.35
CA GLY A 166 -1.63 -13.42 0.95
C GLY A 166 -0.59 -13.98 1.91
N ARG A 167 0.37 -13.13 2.34
CA ARG A 167 1.40 -13.48 3.32
C ARG A 167 1.65 -12.29 4.24
N GLU A 168 1.64 -12.56 5.54
CA GLU A 168 2.00 -11.56 6.55
C GLU A 168 3.46 -11.11 6.38
N ALA A 169 3.77 -9.91 6.89
CA ALA A 169 5.15 -9.46 6.98
C ALA A 169 5.94 -10.35 7.96
N SER A 170 7.25 -10.48 7.75
CA SER A 170 8.10 -11.16 8.72
C SER A 170 8.18 -10.39 10.03
N ASN A 171 8.54 -11.08 11.11
CA ASN A 171 8.98 -10.41 12.32
C ASN A 171 10.21 -9.55 12.02
N VAL A 172 10.36 -8.46 12.77
CA VAL A 172 11.56 -7.61 12.71
C VAL A 172 12.63 -8.28 13.57
N SER A 173 13.75 -8.66 12.96
CA SER A 173 14.91 -9.18 13.70
C SER A 173 15.54 -8.08 14.55
N PRO A 174 15.99 -8.37 15.79
CA PRO A 174 16.75 -7.41 16.58
C PRO A 174 18.02 -6.98 15.82
N ALA A 175 18.32 -5.68 15.86
CA ALA A 175 19.49 -5.13 15.16
C ALA A 175 20.84 -5.51 15.82
N ASP A 176 20.78 -5.99 17.06
CA ASP A 176 21.90 -6.42 17.91
C ASP A 176 22.05 -7.95 18.01
N SER A 177 21.32 -8.70 17.21
CA SER A 177 21.47 -10.16 17.17
C SER A 177 22.89 -10.53 16.71
N PRO A 178 23.61 -11.42 17.44
CA PRO A 178 24.84 -11.99 16.94
C PRO A 178 24.54 -12.76 15.66
N GLY A 179 25.34 -12.53 14.61
CA GLY A 179 25.24 -13.17 13.30
C GLY A 179 25.63 -14.63 13.31
#